data_7c4f3e5a03e232af02c6c5160eed15f6
#
_entry.id   7c4f3e5a03e232af02c6c5160eed15f6
#
_cell.length_a   1.000
_cell.length_b   1.000
_cell.length_c   1.000
_cell.angle_alpha   90.00
_cell.angle_beta   90.00
_cell.angle_gamma   90.00
#
_symmetry.space_group_name_H-M   'P 1'
#
loop_
_entity.id
_entity.type
_entity.pdbx_description
1 polymer ?
#
loop_
_entity_poly.entity_id
_entity_poly.type
_entity_poly.pdbx_seq_one_letter_code
_entity_poly.pdbx_strand_id
1 'polypeptide(L)'
;MTRRYVNIVLAAALVTAAATNAASAQEVVKVGASFAMTGAGFSAAGRQAVAGARLYMQHHGNTVAGKKIELILRDDAGVADNARRLVQEMIVNDKVNIIAGGITPTVLAYGPLVTQAKLATVVMISGASVTTTASAYFVRTSFILSQSSWIMGEWAIKNGSKRVVTLVNEWAPGTEAETAFKQRFTELGGQIIESIRIPLANPDFAPFLQRIRDLNPDTAFIYFPGTQAGIFAKQFAERGLAGSGIKIIGPGDLTDDDELNNMGDQMLGMVTAHDYSAAHDSTLNKKYVDDFKKANNFRPNFVSVGGYDGMHLIYEALKKTGGKTDGDTLLAAMKGMKWESPRGMMSIDSETRDIIQDIYILRVEKINGELWNVEFDKFAEVKDPLKAKK
;
A
#
# COMPACT_ATOMS: atom_id res chain seq x y z
N MET A 1 -45.89 78.19 -50.85
CA MET A 1 -45.25 77.00 -51.48
C MET A 1 -44.17 76.56 -50.61
N THR A 2 -44.38 75.52 -49.76
CA THR A 2 -43.41 75.05 -48.80
C THR A 2 -43.34 73.49 -48.89
N ARG A 3 -42.25 73.02 -49.39
CA ARG A 3 -41.90 71.57 -49.47
C ARG A 3 -41.40 71.12 -48.10
N ARG A 4 -42.11 70.22 -47.48
CA ARG A 4 -41.63 69.45 -46.29
C ARG A 4 -40.82 68.29 -46.73
N TYR A 5 -39.57 68.19 -46.26
CA TYR A 5 -38.74 67.01 -46.37
C TYR A 5 -38.98 66.12 -45.14
N VAL A 6 -39.38 64.90 -45.41
CA VAL A 6 -39.52 63.88 -44.40
C VAL A 6 -38.17 63.13 -44.32
N ASN A 7 -37.44 63.27 -43.23
CA ASN A 7 -36.24 62.50 -42.94
C ASN A 7 -36.66 61.16 -42.31
N ILE A 8 -36.44 60.05 -43.04
CA ILE A 8 -36.54 58.71 -42.52
C ILE A 8 -35.18 58.36 -41.87
N VAL A 9 -35.14 58.23 -40.53
CA VAL A 9 -34.00 57.77 -39.80
C VAL A 9 -34.11 56.25 -39.72
N LEU A 10 -33.24 55.55 -40.45
CA LEU A 10 -33.04 54.10 -40.29
C LEU A 10 -32.26 53.88 -39.02
N ALA A 11 -32.86 53.32 -37.94
CA ALA A 11 -32.22 52.86 -36.77
C ALA A 11 -31.74 51.41 -37.05
N ALA A 12 -30.42 51.21 -37.28
CA ALA A 12 -29.80 49.93 -37.35
C ALA A 12 -29.61 49.43 -35.93
N ALA A 13 -30.43 48.45 -35.49
CA ALA A 13 -30.26 47.76 -34.23
C ALA A 13 -29.10 46.74 -34.38
N LEU A 14 -27.91 47.08 -33.87
CA LEU A 14 -26.83 46.11 -33.63
C LEU A 14 -27.24 45.19 -32.48
N VAL A 15 -27.69 43.97 -32.79
CA VAL A 15 -27.81 42.88 -31.84
C VAL A 15 -26.41 42.34 -31.61
N THR A 16 -25.71 42.86 -30.61
CA THR A 16 -24.52 42.24 -30.07
C THR A 16 -24.95 40.98 -29.32
N ALA A 17 -24.81 39.81 -29.97
CA ALA A 17 -24.87 38.52 -29.30
C ALA A 17 -23.67 38.43 -28.34
N ALA A 18 -23.89 38.81 -27.09
CA ALA A 18 -22.99 38.50 -26.01
C ALA A 18 -23.03 36.98 -25.84
N ALA A 19 -22.08 36.28 -26.47
CA ALA A 19 -21.77 34.89 -26.15
C ALA A 19 -21.29 34.90 -24.70
N THR A 20 -22.19 34.73 -23.76
CA THR A 20 -21.85 34.37 -22.39
C THR A 20 -21.16 32.97 -22.45
N ASN A 21 -19.84 33.00 -22.53
CA ASN A 21 -19.07 31.86 -22.12
C ASN A 21 -19.39 31.64 -20.63
N ALA A 22 -20.47 30.92 -20.35
CA ALA A 22 -20.64 30.28 -19.06
C ALA A 22 -19.46 29.35 -18.96
N ALA A 23 -18.40 29.80 -18.29
CA ALA A 23 -17.34 28.90 -17.84
C ALA A 23 -18.07 27.83 -17.03
N SER A 24 -18.37 26.69 -17.67
CA SER A 24 -18.92 25.53 -17.00
C SER A 24 -17.96 25.25 -15.85
N ALA A 25 -18.42 25.42 -14.61
CA ALA A 25 -17.61 25.10 -13.45
C ALA A 25 -17.11 23.68 -13.66
N GLN A 26 -15.78 23.51 -13.74
CA GLN A 26 -15.18 22.20 -13.98
C GLN A 26 -15.71 21.24 -12.94
N GLU A 27 -16.35 20.16 -13.36
CA GLU A 27 -16.84 19.13 -12.44
C GLU A 27 -15.69 18.57 -11.60
N VAL A 28 -15.95 18.39 -10.31
CA VAL A 28 -14.95 17.92 -9.34
C VAL A 28 -15.25 16.50 -8.94
N VAL A 29 -14.24 15.62 -9.01
CA VAL A 29 -14.25 14.29 -8.41
C VAL A 29 -13.51 14.36 -7.08
N LYS A 30 -14.23 14.15 -6.00
CA LYS A 30 -13.69 14.17 -4.64
C LYS A 30 -13.24 12.78 -4.22
N VAL A 31 -11.96 12.63 -3.91
CA VAL A 31 -11.37 11.41 -3.33
C VAL A 31 -11.17 11.65 -1.84
N GLY A 32 -11.99 11.03 -1.02
CA GLY A 32 -11.83 11.06 0.43
C GLY A 32 -10.77 10.08 0.89
N ALA A 33 -9.76 10.53 1.62
CA ALA A 33 -8.63 9.72 2.05
C ALA A 33 -8.52 9.68 3.58
N SER A 34 -8.62 8.49 4.17
CA SER A 34 -8.47 8.25 5.60
C SER A 34 -7.20 7.45 5.88
N PHE A 35 -6.23 8.09 6.54
CA PHE A 35 -4.91 7.51 6.82
C PHE A 35 -4.44 7.89 8.23
N ALA A 36 -3.63 7.02 8.84
CA ALA A 36 -2.93 7.32 10.09
C ALA A 36 -1.76 8.28 9.82
N MET A 37 -1.99 9.60 9.94
CA MET A 37 -0.94 10.62 9.76
C MET A 37 -0.24 10.98 11.07
N THR A 38 -0.93 10.75 12.19
CA THR A 38 -0.43 10.93 13.57
C THR A 38 -0.64 9.64 14.38
N GLY A 39 -0.25 9.66 15.66
CA GLY A 39 -0.38 8.52 16.55
C GLY A 39 0.81 7.55 16.48
N ALA A 40 0.88 6.65 17.43
CA ALA A 40 1.96 5.68 17.56
C ALA A 40 1.78 4.48 16.62
N GLY A 41 2.87 4.05 15.99
CA GLY A 41 2.98 2.76 15.28
C GLY A 41 2.74 2.82 13.78
N PHE A 42 1.79 3.61 13.25
CA PHE A 42 1.43 3.60 11.83
C PHE A 42 1.51 4.94 11.11
N SER A 43 1.92 6.02 11.81
CA SER A 43 1.97 7.35 11.21
C SER A 43 3.00 7.48 10.08
N ALA A 44 4.10 6.73 10.13
CA ALA A 44 5.08 6.66 9.05
C ALA A 44 4.43 6.06 7.78
N ALA A 45 3.70 4.94 7.92
CA ALA A 45 3.00 4.31 6.81
C ALA A 45 1.95 5.24 6.18
N GLY A 46 1.15 5.95 7.00
CA GLY A 46 0.18 6.91 6.49
C GLY A 46 0.85 8.05 5.70
N ARG A 47 1.94 8.61 6.22
CA ARG A 47 2.71 9.64 5.51
C ARG A 47 3.30 9.13 4.20
N GLN A 48 3.85 7.91 4.18
CA GLN A 48 4.38 7.27 2.98
C GLN A 48 3.28 7.12 1.90
N ALA A 49 2.11 6.57 2.24
CA ALA A 49 1.00 6.42 1.29
C ALA A 49 0.51 7.75 0.71
N VAL A 50 0.33 8.76 1.56
CA VAL A 50 -0.09 10.10 1.14
C VAL A 50 0.96 10.76 0.25
N ALA A 51 2.25 10.60 0.57
CA ALA A 51 3.34 11.10 -0.25
C ALA A 51 3.35 10.45 -1.64
N GLY A 52 3.18 9.13 -1.72
CA GLY A 52 3.04 8.40 -2.99
C GLY A 52 1.84 8.86 -3.81
N ALA A 53 0.66 8.99 -3.17
CA ALA A 53 -0.55 9.46 -3.82
C ALA A 53 -0.40 10.89 -4.39
N ARG A 54 0.19 11.80 -3.62
CA ARG A 54 0.48 13.17 -4.05
C ARG A 54 1.50 13.23 -5.19
N LEU A 55 2.54 12.38 -5.14
CA LEU A 55 3.53 12.32 -6.21
C LEU A 55 2.90 11.86 -7.52
N TYR A 56 1.97 10.88 -7.48
CA TYR A 56 1.22 10.49 -8.67
C TYR A 56 0.44 11.68 -9.25
N MET A 57 -0.28 12.41 -8.42
CA MET A 57 -1.03 13.61 -8.84
C MET A 57 -0.10 14.68 -9.41
N GLN A 58 1.10 14.85 -8.85
CA GLN A 58 2.11 15.79 -9.36
C GLN A 58 2.61 15.37 -10.75
N HIS A 59 2.84 14.08 -10.99
CA HIS A 59 3.32 13.57 -12.27
C HIS A 59 2.25 13.62 -13.37
N HIS A 60 0.97 13.47 -13.02
CA HIS A 60 -0.12 13.31 -13.98
C HIS A 60 -1.14 14.45 -14.00
N GLY A 61 -0.94 15.47 -13.13
CA GLY A 61 -1.86 16.60 -12.99
C GLY A 61 -3.12 16.24 -12.20
N ASN A 62 -3.97 17.25 -11.98
CA ASN A 62 -5.21 17.10 -11.19
C ASN A 62 -6.46 17.07 -12.05
N THR A 63 -6.37 16.86 -13.37
CA THR A 63 -7.54 16.79 -14.25
C THR A 63 -7.57 15.47 -14.99
N VAL A 64 -8.65 14.71 -14.85
CA VAL A 64 -8.87 13.42 -15.48
C VAL A 64 -10.26 13.38 -16.12
N ALA A 65 -10.34 12.94 -17.38
CA ALA A 65 -11.60 12.90 -18.14
C ALA A 65 -12.38 14.22 -18.08
N GLY A 66 -11.67 15.38 -18.12
CA GLY A 66 -12.26 16.70 -18.03
C GLY A 66 -12.66 17.17 -16.63
N LYS A 67 -12.54 16.32 -15.60
CA LYS A 67 -12.94 16.63 -14.22
C LYS A 67 -11.71 16.90 -13.34
N LYS A 68 -11.82 17.86 -12.42
CA LYS A 68 -10.78 18.16 -11.43
C LYS A 68 -10.81 17.10 -10.34
N ILE A 69 -9.66 16.56 -9.98
CA ILE A 69 -9.50 15.64 -8.83
C ILE A 69 -9.17 16.47 -7.59
N GLU A 70 -9.94 16.28 -6.54
CA GLU A 70 -9.71 16.86 -5.22
C GLU A 70 -9.49 15.76 -4.19
N LEU A 71 -8.31 15.75 -3.56
CA LEU A 71 -7.95 14.82 -2.49
C LEU A 71 -8.28 15.44 -1.13
N ILE A 72 -9.29 14.89 -0.45
CA ILE A 72 -9.74 15.31 0.88
C ILE A 72 -9.10 14.37 1.91
N LEU A 73 -8.02 14.80 2.54
CA LEU A 73 -7.28 14.00 3.52
C LEU A 73 -7.86 14.18 4.94
N ARG A 74 -8.07 13.08 5.64
CA ARG A 74 -8.43 13.02 7.04
C ARG A 74 -7.46 12.11 7.80
N ASP A 75 -7.05 12.53 8.97
CA ASP A 75 -6.18 11.76 9.86
C ASP A 75 -7.03 10.94 10.83
N ASP A 76 -6.98 9.62 10.69
CA ASP A 76 -7.68 8.69 11.58
C ASP A 76 -6.80 8.23 12.76
N ALA A 77 -5.54 8.64 12.82
CA ALA A 77 -4.54 8.26 13.82
C ALA A 77 -4.37 6.74 13.99
N GLY A 78 -4.78 5.94 13.00
CA GLY A 78 -4.77 4.47 13.07
C GLY A 78 -5.86 3.87 13.96
N VAL A 79 -6.85 4.67 14.36
CA VAL A 79 -7.93 4.26 15.25
C VAL A 79 -9.20 3.93 14.47
N ALA A 80 -9.71 2.71 14.62
CA ALA A 80 -10.86 2.18 13.89
C ALA A 80 -12.12 3.06 13.98
N ASP A 81 -12.46 3.50 15.19
CA ASP A 81 -13.63 4.35 15.44
C ASP A 81 -13.48 5.75 14.82
N ASN A 82 -12.28 6.33 14.84
CA ASN A 82 -12.00 7.60 14.18
C ASN A 82 -12.18 7.46 12.66
N ALA A 83 -11.59 6.42 12.06
CA ALA A 83 -11.72 6.15 10.63
C ALA A 83 -13.19 6.01 10.22
N ARG A 84 -13.96 5.23 10.98
CA ARG A 84 -15.40 5.06 10.75
C ARG A 84 -16.15 6.39 10.77
N ARG A 85 -15.94 7.21 11.79
CA ARG A 85 -16.56 8.53 11.93
C ARG A 85 -16.17 9.46 10.78
N LEU A 86 -14.87 9.55 10.48
CA LEU A 86 -14.35 10.43 9.43
C LEU A 86 -14.86 10.03 8.04
N VAL A 87 -14.91 8.73 7.72
CA VAL A 87 -15.46 8.24 6.45
C VAL A 87 -16.97 8.55 6.38
N GLN A 88 -17.72 8.40 7.49
CA GLN A 88 -19.13 8.79 7.53
C GLN A 88 -19.30 10.29 7.23
N GLU A 89 -18.45 11.16 7.80
CA GLU A 89 -18.46 12.61 7.53
C GLU A 89 -18.12 12.91 6.07
N MET A 90 -17.11 12.26 5.49
CA MET A 90 -16.74 12.41 4.08
C MET A 90 -17.88 12.00 3.13
N ILE A 91 -18.62 10.94 3.47
CA ILE A 91 -19.77 10.49 2.68
C ILE A 91 -20.92 11.51 2.75
N VAL A 92 -21.30 11.93 3.97
CA VAL A 92 -22.51 12.71 4.20
C VAL A 92 -22.30 14.20 3.92
N ASN A 93 -21.19 14.77 4.43
CA ASN A 93 -20.93 16.22 4.39
C ASN A 93 -20.12 16.62 3.18
N ASP A 94 -18.98 15.93 2.93
CA ASP A 94 -18.08 16.27 1.83
C ASP A 94 -18.60 15.71 0.49
N LYS A 95 -19.49 14.71 0.52
CA LYS A 95 -20.07 14.03 -0.65
C LYS A 95 -18.98 13.50 -1.59
N VAL A 96 -18.04 12.76 -1.02
CA VAL A 96 -16.94 12.16 -1.79
C VAL A 96 -17.46 11.13 -2.78
N ASN A 97 -16.75 10.99 -3.89
CA ASN A 97 -17.09 10.06 -4.97
C ASN A 97 -16.36 8.72 -4.85
N ILE A 98 -15.16 8.74 -4.24
CA ILE A 98 -14.27 7.60 -4.07
C ILE A 98 -13.66 7.70 -2.68
N ILE A 99 -13.43 6.57 -2.01
CA ILE A 99 -12.63 6.51 -0.79
C ILE A 99 -11.25 5.93 -1.10
N ALA A 100 -10.22 6.48 -0.48
CA ALA A 100 -8.89 5.91 -0.40
C ALA A 100 -8.58 5.56 1.06
N GLY A 101 -8.01 4.40 1.33
CA GLY A 101 -7.92 3.92 2.70
C GLY A 101 -6.61 3.30 3.12
N GLY A 102 -6.49 3.14 4.39
CA GLY A 102 -5.35 2.91 5.21
C GLY A 102 -5.18 1.46 5.72
N ILE A 103 -4.81 1.32 6.98
CA ILE A 103 -4.44 0.06 7.62
C ILE A 103 -5.63 -0.88 7.83
N THR A 104 -5.38 -2.17 8.03
CA THR A 104 -6.42 -3.21 8.17
C THR A 104 -7.53 -2.85 9.16
N PRO A 105 -7.28 -2.49 10.44
CA PRO A 105 -8.38 -2.23 11.38
C PRO A 105 -9.24 -1.03 10.97
N THR A 106 -8.66 0.01 10.37
CA THR A 106 -9.42 1.19 9.96
C THR A 106 -10.29 0.90 8.74
N VAL A 107 -9.77 0.20 7.72
CA VAL A 107 -10.56 -0.14 6.52
C VAL A 107 -11.69 -1.11 6.85
N LEU A 108 -11.48 -2.08 7.74
CA LEU A 108 -12.54 -2.99 8.19
C LEU A 108 -13.66 -2.26 8.92
N ALA A 109 -13.34 -1.24 9.73
CA ALA A 109 -14.32 -0.48 10.50
C ALA A 109 -15.30 0.32 9.62
N TYR A 110 -14.83 0.86 8.48
CA TYR A 110 -15.72 1.60 7.57
C TYR A 110 -16.24 0.79 6.38
N GLY A 111 -15.84 -0.47 6.22
CA GLY A 111 -16.32 -1.36 5.15
C GLY A 111 -17.84 -1.39 4.99
N PRO A 112 -18.65 -1.54 6.07
CA PRO A 112 -20.10 -1.48 5.99
C PRO A 112 -20.64 -0.15 5.45
N LEU A 113 -20.01 0.99 5.80
CA LEU A 113 -20.44 2.32 5.36
C LEU A 113 -20.28 2.50 3.85
N VAL A 114 -19.10 2.14 3.30
CA VAL A 114 -18.84 2.25 1.85
C VAL A 114 -19.66 1.24 1.06
N THR A 115 -19.98 0.08 1.65
CA THR A 115 -20.89 -0.90 1.04
C THR A 115 -22.30 -0.33 0.92
N GLN A 116 -22.82 0.25 2.00
CA GLN A 116 -24.15 0.88 2.01
C GLN A 116 -24.22 2.07 1.03
N ALA A 117 -23.18 2.88 0.99
CA ALA A 117 -23.08 4.04 0.10
C ALA A 117 -22.72 3.68 -1.35
N LYS A 118 -22.39 2.41 -1.64
CA LYS A 118 -21.90 1.92 -2.94
C LYS A 118 -20.72 2.73 -3.47
N LEU A 119 -19.76 3.06 -2.60
CA LEU A 119 -18.58 3.85 -2.96
C LEU A 119 -17.38 2.95 -3.27
N ALA A 120 -16.85 3.06 -4.49
CA ALA A 120 -15.58 2.45 -4.82
C ALA A 120 -14.48 2.92 -3.85
N THR A 121 -13.76 1.98 -3.27
CA THR A 121 -12.75 2.25 -2.26
C THR A 121 -11.45 1.57 -2.63
N VAL A 122 -10.38 2.35 -2.80
CA VAL A 122 -9.05 1.85 -3.09
C VAL A 122 -8.25 1.74 -1.79
N VAL A 123 -7.93 0.52 -1.40
CA VAL A 123 -7.16 0.23 -0.18
C VAL A 123 -5.68 0.28 -0.50
N MET A 124 -4.95 1.18 0.16
CA MET A 124 -3.56 1.53 -0.20
C MET A 124 -2.49 1.04 0.80
N ILE A 125 -2.88 0.60 2.02
CA ILE A 125 -1.91 0.17 3.05
C ILE A 125 -2.23 -1.20 3.65
N SER A 126 -3.49 -1.61 3.70
CA SER A 126 -3.90 -2.84 4.40
C SER A 126 -3.29 -4.11 3.80
N GLY A 127 -2.53 -4.87 4.61
CA GLY A 127 -1.85 -6.10 4.19
C GLY A 127 -2.63 -7.40 4.43
N ALA A 128 -3.76 -7.39 5.16
CA ALA A 128 -4.49 -8.62 5.49
C ALA A 128 -5.38 -9.12 4.34
N SER A 129 -5.41 -10.42 4.11
CA SER A 129 -6.21 -11.08 3.05
C SER A 129 -7.71 -10.83 3.19
N VAL A 130 -8.21 -10.72 4.43
CA VAL A 130 -9.63 -10.46 4.71
C VAL A 130 -10.13 -9.13 4.15
N THR A 131 -9.25 -8.19 3.85
CA THR A 131 -9.59 -6.80 3.50
C THR A 131 -10.63 -6.71 2.39
N THR A 132 -10.39 -7.29 1.22
CA THR A 132 -11.33 -7.16 0.08
C THR A 132 -12.61 -7.99 0.24
N THR A 133 -12.68 -8.87 1.26
CA THR A 133 -13.92 -9.60 1.59
C THR A 133 -14.85 -8.78 2.49
N ALA A 134 -14.32 -7.77 3.19
CA ALA A 134 -15.12 -6.93 4.11
C ALA A 134 -16.09 -6.00 3.39
N SER A 135 -15.86 -5.69 2.10
CA SER A 135 -16.78 -4.93 1.26
C SER A 135 -16.67 -5.35 -0.20
N ALA A 136 -17.80 -5.46 -0.89
CA ALA A 136 -17.83 -5.66 -2.34
C ALA A 136 -17.24 -4.44 -3.11
N TYR A 137 -17.14 -3.29 -2.46
CA TYR A 137 -16.63 -2.04 -3.02
C TYR A 137 -15.15 -1.79 -2.75
N PHE A 138 -14.44 -2.69 -2.09
CA PHE A 138 -12.99 -2.62 -1.90
C PHE A 138 -12.24 -3.19 -3.10
N VAL A 139 -11.22 -2.43 -3.55
CA VAL A 139 -10.15 -2.85 -4.45
C VAL A 139 -8.83 -2.54 -3.79
N ARG A 140 -7.82 -3.39 -3.91
CA ARG A 140 -6.54 -3.23 -3.21
C ARG A 140 -5.41 -2.92 -4.18
N THR A 141 -4.60 -1.91 -3.84
CA THR A 141 -3.29 -1.64 -4.42
C THR A 141 -2.14 -1.78 -3.41
N SER A 142 -2.48 -2.04 -2.13
CA SER A 142 -1.49 -2.33 -1.09
C SER A 142 -0.88 -3.72 -1.24
N PHE A 143 0.21 -3.95 -0.52
CA PHE A 143 0.84 -5.26 -0.34
C PHE A 143 -0.11 -6.29 0.29
N ILE A 144 0.26 -7.57 0.22
CA ILE A 144 -0.46 -8.68 0.88
C ILE A 144 0.54 -9.54 1.63
N LEU A 145 0.43 -9.59 2.96
CA LEU A 145 1.35 -10.32 3.82
C LEU A 145 1.40 -11.82 3.52
N SER A 146 0.26 -12.40 3.16
CA SER A 146 0.20 -13.81 2.79
C SER A 146 1.00 -14.13 1.52
N GLN A 147 1.08 -13.22 0.53
CA GLN A 147 1.91 -13.41 -0.67
C GLN A 147 3.39 -13.51 -0.28
N SER A 148 3.91 -12.51 0.42
CA SER A 148 5.33 -12.46 0.83
C SER A 148 5.69 -13.62 1.74
N SER A 149 4.83 -13.94 2.70
CA SER A 149 5.08 -15.01 3.68
C SER A 149 5.04 -16.41 3.05
N TRP A 150 4.10 -16.64 2.13
CA TRP A 150 4.00 -17.89 1.37
C TRP A 150 5.26 -18.13 0.52
N ILE A 151 5.67 -17.10 -0.22
CA ILE A 151 6.87 -17.15 -1.06
C ILE A 151 8.11 -17.35 -0.19
N MET A 152 8.20 -16.70 0.97
CA MET A 152 9.30 -16.91 1.90
C MET A 152 9.34 -18.37 2.41
N GLY A 153 8.19 -19.01 2.64
CA GLY A 153 8.12 -20.44 3.00
C GLY A 153 8.68 -21.35 1.90
N GLU A 154 8.35 -21.06 0.63
CA GLU A 154 8.90 -21.80 -0.50
C GLU A 154 10.40 -21.56 -0.69
N TRP A 155 10.83 -20.30 -0.60
CA TRP A 155 12.24 -19.94 -0.73
C TRP A 155 13.09 -20.56 0.40
N ALA A 156 12.59 -20.57 1.63
CA ALA A 156 13.28 -21.15 2.78
C ALA A 156 13.62 -22.64 2.56
N ILE A 157 12.66 -23.44 2.09
CA ILE A 157 12.90 -24.87 1.75
C ILE A 157 13.94 -25.00 0.63
N LYS A 158 13.79 -24.25 -0.46
CA LYS A 158 14.73 -24.27 -1.60
C LYS A 158 16.17 -23.91 -1.18
N ASN A 159 16.31 -23.12 -0.11
CA ASN A 159 17.59 -22.64 0.42
C ASN A 159 18.04 -23.39 1.70
N GLY A 160 17.52 -24.61 1.91
CA GLY A 160 18.02 -25.57 2.88
C GLY A 160 17.53 -25.39 4.31
N SER A 161 16.52 -24.53 4.57
CA SER A 161 15.85 -24.46 5.86
C SER A 161 15.04 -25.73 6.10
N LYS A 162 15.20 -26.36 7.28
CA LYS A 162 14.52 -27.61 7.66
C LYS A 162 13.77 -27.49 8.96
N ARG A 163 14.32 -26.78 9.95
CA ARG A 163 13.81 -26.64 11.31
C ARG A 163 13.63 -25.16 11.64
N VAL A 164 12.38 -24.69 11.59
CA VAL A 164 12.06 -23.27 11.72
C VAL A 164 11.30 -22.99 13.02
N VAL A 165 11.68 -21.90 13.69
CA VAL A 165 10.88 -21.23 14.72
C VAL A 165 10.18 -20.04 14.07
N THR A 166 8.91 -19.83 14.37
CA THR A 166 8.23 -18.59 14.00
C THR A 166 8.11 -17.65 15.20
N LEU A 167 8.35 -16.35 14.98
CA LEU A 167 8.28 -15.31 16.00
C LEU A 167 7.53 -14.10 15.45
N VAL A 168 6.27 -13.91 15.84
CA VAL A 168 5.39 -12.87 15.29
C VAL A 168 4.60 -12.16 16.38
N ASN A 169 4.18 -10.93 16.11
CA ASN A 169 3.27 -10.23 17.01
C ASN A 169 1.90 -10.89 17.09
N GLU A 170 1.30 -10.85 18.29
CA GLU A 170 -0.03 -11.39 18.57
C GLU A 170 -1.13 -10.42 18.10
N TRP A 171 -1.34 -10.37 16.78
CA TRP A 171 -2.42 -9.64 16.14
C TRP A 171 -2.71 -10.23 14.76
N ALA A 172 -3.84 -9.84 14.12
CA ALA A 172 -4.33 -10.48 12.90
C ALA A 172 -3.30 -10.55 11.75
N PRO A 173 -2.60 -9.47 11.34
CA PRO A 173 -1.56 -9.54 10.31
C PRO A 173 -0.39 -10.48 10.66
N GLY A 174 0.08 -10.46 11.91
CA GLY A 174 1.15 -11.36 12.36
C GLY A 174 0.75 -12.84 12.28
N THR A 175 -0.48 -13.13 12.73
CA THR A 175 -1.04 -14.50 12.65
C THR A 175 -1.23 -14.94 11.20
N GLU A 176 -1.65 -14.04 10.32
CA GLU A 176 -1.82 -14.32 8.89
C GLU A 176 -0.47 -14.59 8.20
N ALA A 177 0.52 -13.73 8.43
CA ALA A 177 1.87 -13.92 7.89
C ALA A 177 2.45 -15.28 8.30
N GLU A 178 2.36 -15.61 9.58
CA GLU A 178 2.81 -16.91 10.08
C GLU A 178 2.03 -18.09 9.48
N THR A 179 0.71 -17.98 9.36
CA THR A 179 -0.14 -19.03 8.80
C THR A 179 0.25 -19.33 7.35
N ALA A 180 0.41 -18.31 6.53
CA ALA A 180 0.81 -18.45 5.13
C ALA A 180 2.21 -19.08 5.01
N PHE A 181 3.18 -18.62 5.81
CA PHE A 181 4.51 -19.19 5.84
C PHE A 181 4.50 -20.67 6.26
N LYS A 182 3.87 -20.97 7.40
CA LYS A 182 3.80 -22.33 7.95
C LYS A 182 3.15 -23.30 6.98
N GLN A 183 2.04 -22.89 6.37
CA GLN A 183 1.32 -23.72 5.42
C GLN A 183 2.26 -24.12 4.28
N ARG A 184 2.87 -23.14 3.60
CA ARG A 184 3.74 -23.42 2.45
C ARG A 184 4.99 -24.21 2.85
N PHE A 185 5.62 -23.81 3.95
CA PHE A 185 6.84 -24.45 4.42
C PHE A 185 6.63 -25.93 4.78
N THR A 186 5.52 -26.25 5.47
CA THR A 186 5.20 -27.65 5.86
C THR A 186 4.69 -28.47 4.68
N GLU A 187 3.91 -27.89 3.74
CA GLU A 187 3.53 -28.56 2.49
C GLU A 187 4.74 -29.06 1.70
N LEU A 188 5.87 -28.34 1.78
CA LEU A 188 7.12 -28.69 1.12
C LEU A 188 8.07 -29.53 1.98
N GLY A 189 7.62 -30.05 3.13
CA GLY A 189 8.36 -30.96 3.99
C GLY A 189 9.21 -30.31 5.08
N GLY A 190 9.07 -29.00 5.33
CA GLY A 190 9.73 -28.30 6.42
C GLY A 190 9.06 -28.57 7.78
N GLN A 191 9.83 -28.44 8.86
CA GLN A 191 9.37 -28.64 10.23
C GLN A 191 9.31 -27.31 10.98
N ILE A 192 8.12 -26.93 11.48
CA ILE A 192 7.98 -25.86 12.47
C ILE A 192 8.17 -26.47 13.85
N ILE A 193 9.24 -26.06 14.53
CA ILE A 193 9.58 -26.61 15.85
C ILE A 193 8.90 -25.87 16.99
N GLU A 194 8.64 -24.56 16.82
CA GLU A 194 7.86 -23.76 17.75
C GLU A 194 7.26 -22.54 17.08
N SER A 195 6.11 -22.08 17.59
CA SER A 195 5.45 -20.83 17.19
C SER A 195 5.38 -19.90 18.40
N ILE A 196 6.12 -18.81 18.36
CA ILE A 196 6.26 -17.87 19.48
C ILE A 196 5.42 -16.62 19.16
N ARG A 197 4.60 -16.19 20.12
CA ARG A 197 3.79 -14.99 20.04
C ARG A 197 4.35 -13.90 20.94
N ILE A 198 4.44 -12.68 20.44
CA ILE A 198 4.93 -11.51 21.17
C ILE A 198 3.83 -10.48 21.28
N PRO A 199 3.61 -9.86 22.44
CA PRO A 199 2.70 -8.72 22.58
C PRO A 199 3.04 -7.61 21.58
N LEU A 200 2.00 -6.98 21.01
CA LEU A 200 2.18 -5.87 20.06
C LEU A 200 2.72 -4.60 20.76
N ALA A 201 2.36 -4.38 22.03
CA ALA A 201 2.76 -3.19 22.76
C ALA A 201 4.07 -3.42 23.53
N ASN A 202 5.05 -2.52 23.30
CA ASN A 202 6.34 -2.45 24.03
C ASN A 202 7.02 -3.81 24.25
N PRO A 203 7.30 -4.59 23.23
CA PRO A 203 7.87 -5.93 23.40
C PRO A 203 9.29 -5.86 23.93
N ASP A 204 9.56 -6.65 24.96
CA ASP A 204 10.93 -7.06 25.31
C ASP A 204 11.25 -8.36 24.58
N PHE A 205 12.16 -8.30 23.64
CA PHE A 205 12.55 -9.47 22.82
C PHE A 205 13.51 -10.41 23.57
N ALA A 206 14.11 -9.98 24.66
CA ALA A 206 15.16 -10.72 25.38
C ALA A 206 14.80 -12.17 25.73
N PRO A 207 13.66 -12.49 26.37
CA PRO A 207 13.30 -13.85 26.70
C PRO A 207 13.02 -14.71 25.45
N PHE A 208 12.46 -14.11 24.41
CA PHE A 208 12.15 -14.81 23.16
C PHE A 208 13.42 -15.13 22.36
N LEU A 209 14.40 -14.23 22.34
CA LEU A 209 15.69 -14.44 21.73
C LEU A 209 16.49 -15.57 22.45
N GLN A 210 16.41 -15.62 23.79
CA GLN A 210 16.97 -16.73 24.54
C GLN A 210 16.28 -18.06 24.18
N ARG A 211 14.95 -18.06 24.06
CA ARG A 211 14.18 -19.24 23.64
C ARG A 211 14.60 -19.74 22.25
N ILE A 212 14.79 -18.83 21.28
CA ILE A 212 15.30 -19.18 19.94
C ILE A 212 16.67 -19.83 20.04
N ARG A 213 17.58 -19.29 20.85
CA ARG A 213 18.91 -19.88 21.08
C ARG A 213 18.83 -21.31 21.64
N ASP A 214 17.96 -21.52 22.64
CA ASP A 214 17.82 -22.83 23.30
C ASP A 214 17.23 -23.88 22.36
N LEU A 215 16.32 -23.50 21.48
CA LEU A 215 15.72 -24.38 20.47
C LEU A 215 16.66 -24.69 19.31
N ASN A 216 17.68 -23.88 19.11
CA ASN A 216 18.71 -24.03 18.07
C ASN A 216 18.11 -24.40 16.69
N PRO A 217 17.23 -23.58 16.14
CA PRO A 217 16.69 -23.74 14.78
C PRO A 217 17.80 -23.46 13.75
N ASP A 218 17.63 -23.94 12.53
CA ASP A 218 18.43 -23.42 11.40
C ASP A 218 17.95 -22.09 10.88
N THR A 219 16.67 -21.76 11.12
CA THR A 219 16.03 -20.55 10.62
C THR A 219 14.96 -20.03 11.58
N ALA A 220 14.83 -18.72 11.72
CA ALA A 220 13.72 -18.07 12.40
C ALA A 220 12.95 -17.19 11.39
N PHE A 221 11.65 -17.48 11.22
CA PHE A 221 10.72 -16.62 10.48
C PHE A 221 10.14 -15.56 11.41
N ILE A 222 10.28 -14.30 11.03
CA ILE A 222 9.95 -13.17 11.90
C ILE A 222 9.01 -12.21 11.19
N TYR A 223 8.01 -11.70 11.94
CA TYR A 223 7.18 -10.59 11.51
C TYR A 223 7.00 -9.57 12.62
N PHE A 224 7.53 -8.37 12.41
CA PHE A 224 7.36 -7.21 13.29
C PHE A 224 7.13 -5.95 12.45
N PRO A 225 6.03 -5.22 12.64
CA PRO A 225 5.75 -4.00 11.89
C PRO A 225 6.48 -2.79 12.46
N GLY A 226 6.82 -1.85 11.59
CA GLY A 226 7.32 -0.53 11.95
C GLY A 226 8.62 -0.57 12.76
N THR A 227 8.70 0.25 13.80
CA THR A 227 9.92 0.41 14.63
C THR A 227 10.32 -0.83 15.42
N GLN A 228 9.44 -1.81 15.57
CA GLN A 228 9.75 -3.04 16.31
C GLN A 228 10.83 -3.88 15.64
N ALA A 229 10.90 -3.86 14.29
CA ALA A 229 11.94 -4.54 13.54
C ALA A 229 13.34 -4.03 13.93
N GLY A 230 13.52 -2.73 14.06
CA GLY A 230 14.80 -2.13 14.50
C GLY A 230 15.15 -2.48 15.96
N ILE A 231 14.17 -2.49 16.87
CA ILE A 231 14.39 -2.90 18.28
C ILE A 231 14.81 -4.38 18.35
N PHE A 232 14.12 -5.23 17.59
CA PHE A 232 14.47 -6.65 17.47
C PHE A 232 15.89 -6.83 16.95
N ALA A 233 16.25 -6.17 15.84
CA ALA A 233 17.56 -6.29 15.22
C ALA A 233 18.68 -5.88 16.17
N LYS A 234 18.47 -4.78 16.93
CA LYS A 234 19.41 -4.33 17.96
C LYS A 234 19.60 -5.39 19.05
N GLN A 235 18.52 -5.87 19.67
CA GLN A 235 18.60 -6.89 20.73
C GLN A 235 19.17 -8.23 20.22
N PHE A 236 18.88 -8.61 18.97
CA PHE A 236 19.44 -9.79 18.32
C PHE A 236 20.97 -9.70 18.21
N ALA A 237 21.47 -8.56 17.75
CA ALA A 237 22.91 -8.31 17.64
C ALA A 237 23.58 -8.26 19.01
N GLU A 238 23.06 -7.50 19.98
CA GLU A 238 23.60 -7.34 21.34
C GLU A 238 23.71 -8.68 22.08
N ARG A 239 22.86 -9.65 21.77
CA ARG A 239 22.89 -11.00 22.35
C ARG A 239 23.77 -11.99 21.59
N GLY A 240 24.51 -11.54 20.58
CA GLY A 240 25.45 -12.36 19.81
C GLY A 240 24.78 -13.41 18.93
N LEU A 241 23.48 -13.25 18.62
CA LEU A 241 22.76 -14.18 17.74
C LEU A 241 23.09 -13.98 16.26
N ALA A 242 23.58 -12.81 15.85
CA ALA A 242 24.04 -12.56 14.49
C ALA A 242 25.15 -13.54 14.03
N GLY A 243 25.98 -14.05 14.96
CA GLY A 243 27.02 -15.06 14.69
C GLY A 243 26.61 -16.51 14.96
N SER A 244 25.36 -16.78 15.35
CA SER A 244 24.90 -18.12 15.76
C SER A 244 24.68 -19.11 14.60
N GLY A 245 24.68 -18.64 13.36
CA GLY A 245 24.32 -19.45 12.18
C GLY A 245 22.81 -19.57 11.95
N ILE A 246 21.96 -19.02 12.83
CA ILE A 246 20.50 -19.00 12.67
C ILE A 246 20.16 -17.96 11.60
N LYS A 247 19.53 -18.39 10.50
CA LYS A 247 19.06 -17.49 9.45
C LYS A 247 17.82 -16.74 9.92
N ILE A 248 17.80 -15.42 9.76
CA ILE A 248 16.60 -14.61 9.99
C ILE A 248 15.96 -14.30 8.64
N ILE A 249 14.68 -14.64 8.51
CA ILE A 249 13.87 -14.41 7.32
C ILE A 249 12.49 -13.87 7.71
N GLY A 250 11.82 -13.20 6.79
CA GLY A 250 10.46 -12.69 7.01
C GLY A 250 9.92 -11.95 5.82
N PRO A 251 8.70 -11.39 5.91
CA PRO A 251 8.23 -10.40 4.94
C PRO A 251 9.05 -9.11 5.06
N GLY A 252 9.04 -8.31 4.01
CA GLY A 252 9.90 -7.12 3.89
C GLY A 252 9.61 -5.99 4.87
N ASP A 253 8.50 -6.06 5.61
CA ASP A 253 8.25 -5.19 6.77
C ASP A 253 9.43 -5.21 7.78
N LEU A 254 10.14 -6.34 7.85
CA LEU A 254 11.32 -6.51 8.71
C LEU A 254 12.50 -5.62 8.32
N THR A 255 12.58 -5.25 7.04
CA THR A 255 13.67 -4.45 6.46
C THR A 255 13.14 -3.24 5.69
N ASP A 256 12.09 -2.58 6.22
CA ASP A 256 11.43 -1.43 5.57
C ASP A 256 12.46 -0.40 5.10
N ASP A 257 12.41 -0.05 3.82
CA ASP A 257 13.36 0.85 3.16
C ASP A 257 13.47 2.24 3.82
N ASP A 258 12.41 2.73 4.44
CA ASP A 258 12.38 4.02 5.15
C ASP A 258 13.19 3.96 6.46
N GLU A 259 13.14 2.82 7.17
CA GLU A 259 13.78 2.64 8.48
C GLU A 259 15.12 1.90 8.41
N LEU A 260 15.42 1.23 7.31
CA LEU A 260 16.54 0.28 7.20
C LEU A 260 17.89 0.88 7.60
N ASN A 261 18.16 2.12 7.17
CA ASN A 261 19.43 2.79 7.54
C ASN A 261 19.54 3.11 9.04
N ASN A 262 18.39 3.33 9.71
CA ASN A 262 18.35 3.57 11.15
C ASN A 262 18.56 2.27 11.96
N MET A 263 18.32 1.11 11.35
CA MET A 263 18.51 -0.18 12.00
C MET A 263 20.00 -0.58 12.11
N GLY A 264 20.85 -0.08 11.22
CA GLY A 264 22.30 -0.29 11.27
C GLY A 264 22.81 -1.58 10.62
N ASP A 265 24.14 -1.75 10.61
CA ASP A 265 24.84 -2.80 9.86
C ASP A 265 24.54 -4.25 10.34
N GLN A 266 23.89 -4.43 11.49
CA GLN A 266 23.41 -5.74 11.94
C GLN A 266 22.31 -6.33 11.02
N MET A 267 21.74 -5.53 10.14
CA MET A 267 20.78 -5.98 9.13
C MET A 267 21.45 -6.56 7.88
N LEU A 268 22.76 -6.39 7.70
CA LEU A 268 23.46 -6.89 6.52
C LEU A 268 23.30 -8.39 6.33
N GLY A 269 22.98 -8.80 5.10
CA GLY A 269 22.76 -10.19 4.73
C GLY A 269 21.39 -10.75 5.11
N MET A 270 20.54 -10.00 5.82
CA MET A 270 19.18 -10.42 6.13
C MET A 270 18.37 -10.59 4.85
N VAL A 271 17.56 -11.66 4.79
CA VAL A 271 16.77 -12.00 3.61
C VAL A 271 15.28 -11.86 3.90
N THR A 272 14.58 -11.13 3.05
CA THR A 272 13.14 -10.93 3.15
C THR A 272 12.45 -11.16 1.81
N ALA A 273 11.11 -11.29 1.82
CA ALA A 273 10.29 -11.32 0.61
C ALA A 273 9.32 -10.15 0.61
N HIS A 274 9.27 -9.38 -0.48
CA HIS A 274 8.31 -8.29 -0.61
C HIS A 274 7.97 -7.98 -2.07
N ASP A 275 6.92 -7.19 -2.26
CA ASP A 275 6.44 -6.73 -3.57
C ASP A 275 7.18 -5.49 -4.09
N TYR A 276 8.04 -4.87 -3.28
CA TYR A 276 8.79 -3.67 -3.65
C TYR A 276 10.11 -3.55 -2.90
N SER A 277 11.08 -2.98 -3.58
CA SER A 277 12.29 -2.41 -3.02
C SER A 277 12.57 -1.05 -3.67
N ALA A 278 13.04 -0.08 -2.89
CA ALA A 278 13.51 1.19 -3.46
C ALA A 278 14.72 1.01 -4.39
N ALA A 279 15.41 -0.14 -4.33
CA ALA A 279 16.50 -0.51 -5.24
C ALA A 279 16.02 -1.26 -6.50
N HIS A 280 14.70 -1.44 -6.72
CA HIS A 280 14.17 -2.13 -7.90
C HIS A 280 14.74 -1.56 -9.20
N ASP A 281 15.36 -2.41 -10.04
CA ASP A 281 16.10 -1.99 -11.24
C ASP A 281 15.17 -1.78 -12.44
N SER A 282 14.41 -0.69 -12.41
CA SER A 282 13.66 -0.21 -13.58
C SER A 282 13.83 1.31 -13.75
N THR A 283 13.70 1.79 -14.98
CA THR A 283 13.74 3.24 -15.27
C THR A 283 12.62 3.99 -14.52
N LEU A 284 11.44 3.36 -14.45
CA LEU A 284 10.28 3.93 -13.77
C LEU A 284 10.53 4.06 -12.27
N ASN A 285 11.10 3.02 -11.63
CA ASN A 285 11.41 3.06 -10.21
C ASN A 285 12.51 4.09 -9.89
N LYS A 286 13.60 4.13 -10.66
CA LYS A 286 14.67 5.12 -10.48
C LYS A 286 14.11 6.54 -10.47
N LYS A 287 13.29 6.87 -11.47
CA LYS A 287 12.61 8.17 -11.53
C LYS A 287 11.69 8.39 -10.32
N TYR A 288 10.89 7.38 -9.95
CA TYR A 288 9.99 7.45 -8.80
C TYR A 288 10.74 7.74 -7.50
N VAL A 289 11.82 7.00 -7.23
CA VAL A 289 12.64 7.17 -6.01
C VAL A 289 13.28 8.56 -5.94
N ASP A 290 13.85 9.04 -7.06
CA ASP A 290 14.48 10.35 -7.14
C ASP A 290 13.47 11.49 -6.89
N ASP A 291 12.32 11.45 -7.57
CA ASP A 291 11.27 12.45 -7.42
C ASP A 291 10.63 12.40 -6.03
N PHE A 292 10.43 11.19 -5.49
CA PHE A 292 9.90 11.00 -4.14
C PHE A 292 10.83 11.56 -3.06
N LYS A 293 12.13 11.23 -3.12
CA LYS A 293 13.15 11.75 -2.18
C LYS A 293 13.24 13.27 -2.28
N LYS A 294 13.21 13.83 -3.49
CA LYS A 294 13.25 15.28 -3.71
C LYS A 294 12.03 16.00 -3.11
N ALA A 295 10.85 15.39 -3.19
CA ALA A 295 9.62 15.98 -2.69
C ALA A 295 9.45 15.86 -1.17
N ASN A 296 10.01 14.80 -0.54
CA ASN A 296 9.66 14.41 0.83
C ASN A 296 10.84 14.34 1.80
N ASN A 297 12.10 14.34 1.34
CA ASN A 297 13.33 14.18 2.12
C ASN A 297 13.48 12.84 2.87
N PHE A 298 12.77 11.79 2.44
CA PHE A 298 12.94 10.43 2.93
C PHE A 298 12.78 9.42 1.78
N ARG A 299 13.22 8.18 2.01
CA ARG A 299 13.18 7.11 1.00
C ARG A 299 11.75 6.57 0.86
N PRO A 300 11.25 6.31 -0.37
CA PRO A 300 9.98 5.61 -0.55
C PRO A 300 10.09 4.16 -0.10
N ASN A 301 8.99 3.58 0.35
CA ASN A 301 8.87 2.18 0.69
C ASN A 301 7.66 1.53 -0.01
N PHE A 302 7.39 0.26 0.29
CA PHE A 302 6.26 -0.49 -0.27
C PHE A 302 4.88 0.15 -0.01
N VAL A 303 4.74 0.92 1.07
CA VAL A 303 3.49 1.65 1.37
C VAL A 303 3.31 2.84 0.43
N SER A 304 4.40 3.56 0.13
CA SER A 304 4.34 4.71 -0.75
C SER A 304 3.96 4.33 -2.18
N VAL A 305 4.46 3.19 -2.67
CA VAL A 305 4.07 2.66 -3.99
C VAL A 305 2.60 2.26 -4.00
N GLY A 306 2.07 1.70 -2.91
CA GLY A 306 0.65 1.40 -2.75
C GLY A 306 -0.25 2.64 -2.92
N GLY A 307 0.19 3.78 -2.36
CA GLY A 307 -0.47 5.08 -2.54
C GLY A 307 -0.37 5.61 -3.97
N TYR A 308 0.81 5.51 -4.60
CA TYR A 308 1.04 5.91 -5.99
C TYR A 308 0.17 5.09 -6.96
N ASP A 309 0.18 3.76 -6.84
CA ASP A 309 -0.64 2.85 -7.64
C ASP A 309 -2.14 3.02 -7.37
N GLY A 310 -2.51 3.37 -6.15
CA GLY A 310 -3.90 3.64 -5.81
C GLY A 310 -4.45 4.84 -6.58
N MET A 311 -3.68 5.92 -6.71
CA MET A 311 -4.07 7.06 -7.54
C MET A 311 -4.03 6.71 -9.03
N HIS A 312 -3.07 5.89 -9.48
CA HIS A 312 -3.06 5.36 -10.84
C HIS A 312 -4.38 4.64 -11.17
N LEU A 313 -4.77 3.70 -10.31
CA LEU A 313 -5.99 2.92 -10.49
C LEU A 313 -7.25 3.81 -10.56
N ILE A 314 -7.34 4.83 -9.69
CA ILE A 314 -8.43 5.81 -9.70
C ILE A 314 -8.46 6.59 -11.02
N TYR A 315 -7.30 7.11 -11.47
CA TYR A 315 -7.21 7.93 -12.67
C TYR A 315 -7.57 7.12 -13.93
N GLU A 316 -7.05 5.91 -14.06
CA GLU A 316 -7.33 5.05 -15.21
C GLU A 316 -8.80 4.57 -15.22
N ALA A 317 -9.38 4.28 -14.05
CA ALA A 317 -10.80 3.97 -13.96
C ALA A 317 -11.67 5.16 -14.39
N LEU A 318 -11.35 6.39 -13.96
CA LEU A 318 -12.05 7.59 -14.41
C LEU A 318 -11.90 7.84 -15.91
N LYS A 319 -10.72 7.65 -16.49
CA LYS A 319 -10.51 7.73 -17.95
C LYS A 319 -11.41 6.73 -18.68
N LYS A 320 -11.37 5.46 -18.25
CA LYS A 320 -12.14 4.36 -18.86
C LYS A 320 -13.65 4.55 -18.76
N THR A 321 -14.13 5.21 -17.70
CA THR A 321 -15.56 5.47 -17.48
C THR A 321 -16.03 6.83 -18.04
N GLY A 322 -15.15 7.62 -18.66
CA GLY A 322 -15.45 8.99 -19.11
C GLY A 322 -15.81 9.91 -17.95
N GLY A 323 -15.19 9.69 -16.77
CA GLY A 323 -15.42 10.50 -15.56
C GLY A 323 -16.67 10.12 -14.76
N LYS A 324 -17.36 9.02 -15.06
CA LYS A 324 -18.45 8.51 -14.21
C LYS A 324 -17.86 8.03 -12.88
N THR A 325 -18.59 8.30 -11.79
CA THR A 325 -18.09 8.07 -10.41
C THR A 325 -18.98 7.13 -9.60
N ASP A 326 -20.02 6.53 -10.20
CA ASP A 326 -20.79 5.51 -9.51
C ASP A 326 -19.92 4.28 -9.21
N GLY A 327 -20.08 3.71 -8.01
CA GLY A 327 -19.14 2.69 -7.51
C GLY A 327 -19.14 1.41 -8.34
N ASP A 328 -20.29 0.98 -8.85
CA ASP A 328 -20.39 -0.24 -9.66
C ASP A 328 -19.63 -0.08 -10.99
N THR A 329 -19.77 1.08 -11.65
CA THR A 329 -19.05 1.42 -12.89
C THR A 329 -17.55 1.51 -12.65
N LEU A 330 -17.12 2.18 -11.57
CA LEU A 330 -15.69 2.28 -11.23
C LEU A 330 -15.09 0.91 -10.91
N LEU A 331 -15.76 0.07 -10.11
CA LEU A 331 -15.28 -1.27 -9.81
C LEU A 331 -15.16 -2.14 -11.06
N ALA A 332 -16.14 -2.07 -11.96
CA ALA A 332 -16.07 -2.81 -13.22
C ALA A 332 -14.87 -2.36 -14.08
N ALA A 333 -14.54 -1.06 -14.05
CA ALA A 333 -13.39 -0.51 -14.76
C ALA A 333 -12.05 -0.93 -14.13
N MET A 334 -11.97 -1.05 -12.80
CA MET A 334 -10.78 -1.41 -12.03
C MET A 334 -10.44 -2.90 -12.12
N LYS A 335 -11.44 -3.78 -12.10
CA LYS A 335 -11.25 -5.23 -12.17
C LYS A 335 -10.51 -5.65 -13.44
N GLY A 336 -9.47 -6.47 -13.27
CA GLY A 336 -8.64 -6.97 -14.37
C GLY A 336 -7.72 -5.90 -15.00
N MET A 337 -7.66 -4.69 -14.46
CA MET A 337 -6.73 -3.65 -14.93
C MET A 337 -5.29 -4.12 -14.74
N LYS A 338 -4.43 -3.85 -15.72
CA LYS A 338 -2.99 -4.15 -15.72
C LYS A 338 -2.21 -2.88 -16.02
N TRP A 339 -1.08 -2.69 -15.33
CA TRP A 339 -0.19 -1.56 -15.58
C TRP A 339 1.23 -1.85 -15.13
N GLU A 340 2.18 -1.07 -15.62
CA GLU A 340 3.55 -1.04 -15.11
C GLU A 340 3.64 -0.02 -13.96
N SER A 341 4.12 -0.46 -12.82
CA SER A 341 4.32 0.30 -11.60
C SER A 341 5.82 0.46 -11.30
N PRO A 342 6.24 1.39 -10.44
CA PRO A 342 7.61 1.40 -9.91
C PRO A 342 8.08 0.06 -9.32
N ARG A 343 7.16 -0.81 -8.92
CA ARG A 343 7.46 -2.16 -8.39
C ARG A 343 7.28 -3.30 -9.42
N GLY A 344 7.19 -2.99 -10.72
CA GLY A 344 7.01 -3.97 -11.80
C GLY A 344 5.56 -4.08 -12.28
N MET A 345 5.24 -5.17 -12.99
CA MET A 345 3.92 -5.38 -13.57
C MET A 345 2.88 -5.72 -12.51
N MET A 346 1.76 -5.00 -12.56
CA MET A 346 0.66 -5.10 -11.61
C MET A 346 -0.64 -5.46 -12.31
N SER A 347 -1.53 -6.16 -11.61
CA SER A 347 -2.92 -6.28 -12.06
C SER A 347 -3.88 -6.44 -10.89
N ILE A 348 -5.15 -6.07 -11.10
CA ILE A 348 -6.24 -6.32 -10.16
C ILE A 348 -6.90 -7.64 -10.51
N ASP A 349 -6.94 -8.57 -9.57
CA ASP A 349 -7.68 -9.82 -9.73
C ASP A 349 -9.17 -9.53 -9.94
N SER A 350 -9.74 -10.06 -11.02
CA SER A 350 -11.14 -9.77 -11.39
C SER A 350 -12.16 -10.38 -10.44
N GLU A 351 -11.80 -11.45 -9.71
CA GLU A 351 -12.67 -12.12 -8.76
C GLU A 351 -12.52 -11.55 -7.35
N THR A 352 -11.29 -11.53 -6.84
CA THR A 352 -11.01 -11.14 -5.44
C THR A 352 -10.84 -9.65 -5.25
N ARG A 353 -10.54 -8.90 -6.32
CA ARG A 353 -10.21 -7.45 -6.32
C ARG A 353 -8.92 -7.12 -5.55
N ASP A 354 -8.11 -8.15 -5.29
CA ASP A 354 -6.76 -8.01 -4.75
C ASP A 354 -5.76 -7.72 -5.84
N ILE A 355 -4.60 -7.24 -5.42
CA ILE A 355 -3.46 -7.03 -6.31
C ILE A 355 -2.80 -8.37 -6.66
N ILE A 356 -2.47 -8.56 -7.94
CA ILE A 356 -1.58 -9.60 -8.43
C ILE A 356 -0.28 -8.91 -8.79
N GLN A 357 0.84 -9.39 -8.24
CA GLN A 357 2.13 -8.72 -8.34
C GLN A 357 3.29 -9.71 -8.24
N ASP A 358 4.47 -9.27 -8.66
CA ASP A 358 5.69 -10.01 -8.41
C ASP A 358 6.08 -9.91 -6.93
N ILE A 359 6.62 -10.98 -6.38
CA ILE A 359 7.23 -10.99 -5.05
C ILE A 359 8.72 -11.26 -5.23
N TYR A 360 9.52 -10.32 -4.78
CA TYR A 360 10.97 -10.36 -4.86
C TYR A 360 11.57 -10.94 -3.59
N ILE A 361 12.66 -11.68 -3.72
CA ILE A 361 13.52 -12.04 -2.60
C ILE A 361 14.61 -10.99 -2.52
N LEU A 362 14.71 -10.38 -1.36
CA LEU A 362 15.54 -9.23 -1.08
C LEU A 362 16.65 -9.62 -0.12
N ARG A 363 17.84 -9.06 -0.33
CA ARG A 363 18.95 -9.13 0.64
C ARG A 363 19.37 -7.74 1.02
N VAL A 364 19.58 -7.51 2.31
CA VAL A 364 20.14 -6.24 2.78
C VAL A 364 21.61 -6.17 2.41
N GLU A 365 21.98 -5.20 1.59
CA GLU A 365 23.34 -4.94 1.13
C GLU A 365 23.71 -3.47 1.37
N LYS A 366 25.02 -3.18 1.46
CA LYS A 366 25.51 -1.81 1.62
C LYS A 366 25.99 -1.26 0.28
N ILE A 367 25.32 -0.24 -0.23
CA ILE A 367 25.64 0.43 -1.49
C ILE A 367 25.92 1.92 -1.20
N ASN A 368 27.11 2.39 -1.53
CA ASN A 368 27.54 3.77 -1.32
C ASN A 368 27.38 4.28 0.14
N GLY A 369 27.55 3.37 1.11
CA GLY A 369 27.43 3.68 2.54
C GLY A 369 26.04 3.57 3.14
N GLU A 370 25.00 3.38 2.33
CA GLU A 370 23.62 3.16 2.75
C GLU A 370 23.20 1.68 2.65
N LEU A 371 22.28 1.23 3.51
CA LEU A 371 21.67 -0.08 3.44
C LEU A 371 20.49 -0.06 2.44
N TRP A 372 20.41 -1.11 1.62
CA TRP A 372 19.39 -1.28 0.58
C TRP A 372 18.88 -2.72 0.56
N ASN A 373 17.60 -2.89 0.26
CA ASN A 373 17.01 -4.18 -0.05
C ASN A 373 17.28 -4.52 -1.52
N VAL A 374 18.30 -5.34 -1.80
CA VAL A 374 18.69 -5.70 -3.16
C VAL A 374 17.97 -6.97 -3.59
N GLU A 375 17.28 -6.88 -4.73
CA GLU A 375 16.58 -8.02 -5.34
C GLU A 375 17.58 -9.02 -5.92
N PHE A 376 17.39 -10.32 -5.64
CA PHE A 376 18.25 -11.37 -6.21
C PHE A 376 17.49 -12.61 -6.68
N ASP A 377 16.17 -12.70 -6.40
CA ASP A 377 15.27 -13.72 -6.93
C ASP A 377 13.83 -13.16 -7.01
N LYS A 378 12.98 -13.78 -7.83
CA LYS A 378 11.64 -13.28 -8.12
C LYS A 378 10.63 -14.40 -8.35
N PHE A 379 9.43 -14.23 -7.80
CA PHE A 379 8.26 -15.05 -8.06
C PHE A 379 7.19 -14.17 -8.73
N ALA A 380 6.86 -14.50 -9.98
CA ALA A 380 6.02 -13.64 -10.81
C ALA A 380 4.52 -13.86 -10.56
N GLU A 381 3.72 -12.80 -10.75
CA GLU A 381 2.26 -12.82 -10.77
C GLU A 381 1.61 -13.57 -9.59
N VAL A 382 2.11 -13.33 -8.38
CA VAL A 382 1.64 -13.99 -7.17
C VAL A 382 0.25 -13.47 -6.79
N LYS A 383 -0.72 -14.36 -6.67
CA LYS A 383 -2.05 -14.09 -6.13
C LYS A 383 -2.07 -14.31 -4.62
N ASP A 384 -3.12 -13.82 -3.94
CA ASP A 384 -3.32 -14.10 -2.52
C ASP A 384 -3.52 -15.62 -2.29
N PRO A 385 -2.56 -16.33 -1.69
CA PRO A 385 -2.64 -17.78 -1.52
C PRO A 385 -3.75 -18.21 -0.56
N LEU A 386 -4.16 -17.34 0.36
CA LEU A 386 -5.22 -17.64 1.32
C LEU A 386 -6.62 -17.52 0.71
N LYS A 387 -6.74 -16.97 -0.51
CA LYS A 387 -7.98 -16.88 -1.30
C LYS A 387 -7.99 -17.80 -2.51
N ALA A 388 -6.90 -18.51 -2.78
CA ALA A 388 -6.88 -19.51 -3.85
C ALA A 388 -7.96 -20.57 -3.56
N LYS A 389 -8.85 -20.80 -4.54
CA LYS A 389 -9.82 -21.91 -4.45
C LYS A 389 -9.02 -23.21 -4.36
N LYS A 390 -9.27 -23.98 -3.30
CA LYS A 390 -8.73 -25.35 -3.16
C LYS A 390 -9.30 -26.27 -4.21
#